data_69326df3b6854c46105c1ec096b2e3a7
#
_entry.id   69326df3b6854c46105c1ec096b2e3a7
#
_cell.length_a   1.000
_cell.length_b   1.000
_cell.length_c   1.000
_cell.angle_alpha   90.00
_cell.angle_beta   90.00
_cell.angle_gamma   90.00
#
_symmetry.space_group_name_H-M   'P 1'
#
loop_
_entity.id
_entity.type
_entity.pdbx_description
1 polymer ?
#
loop_
_entity_poly.entity_id
_entity_poly.type
_entity_poly.pdbx_seq_one_letter_code
_entity_poly.pdbx_strand_id
1 'polypeptide(L)'
;GSEMCIRDRQNNVELLMAKLRSVPIFYVTEKVVSILTSGYIATNKIPEKSKFEFGPMNTYISGNAIEGARFRVGGTTTTAFSKRLFLDGYLAYGSKDRKLKYDGIVEYSFIDKKDYRKEFPVHSIRFEYLYDINQLGQQYMYTNKDNMFLALKRQKDTRATYLRNMELTYYREHYNGWAYGAVLRNFKEYSTGYAAFDRIG
;
A
#
# COMPACT_ATOMS: atom_id res chain seq x y z
N GLY A 1 20.90 -38.49 -0.89
CA GLY A 1 21.34 -38.05 -2.24
C GLY A 1 20.45 -36.97 -2.86
N SER A 2 19.14 -36.96 -2.59
CA SER A 2 18.20 -36.00 -3.24
C SER A 2 18.27 -34.59 -2.70
N GLU A 3 18.45 -34.39 -1.42
CA GLU A 3 18.49 -33.06 -0.79
C GLU A 3 19.73 -32.24 -1.20
N MET A 4 20.87 -32.92 -1.37
CA MET A 4 22.11 -32.27 -1.83
C MET A 4 21.96 -31.77 -3.28
N CYS A 5 21.30 -32.52 -4.14
CA CYS A 5 21.06 -32.16 -5.54
C CYS A 5 20.08 -30.97 -5.69
N ILE A 6 19.08 -30.88 -4.79
CA ILE A 6 18.14 -29.74 -4.76
C ILE A 6 18.85 -28.47 -4.29
N ARG A 7 19.69 -28.57 -3.28
CA ARG A 7 20.45 -27.45 -2.71
C ARG A 7 21.49 -26.90 -3.70
N ASP A 8 22.19 -27.77 -4.46
CA ASP A 8 23.11 -27.36 -5.51
C ASP A 8 22.39 -26.70 -6.69
N ARG A 9 21.17 -27.15 -7.02
CA ARG A 9 20.35 -26.52 -8.06
C ARG A 9 19.88 -25.14 -7.64
N GLN A 10 19.48 -24.95 -6.38
CA GLN A 10 19.10 -23.64 -5.85
C GLN A 10 20.28 -22.65 -5.86
N ASN A 11 21.45 -23.07 -5.40
CA ASN A 11 22.65 -22.25 -5.43
C ASN A 11 23.06 -21.84 -6.86
N ASN A 12 22.92 -22.75 -7.82
CA ASN A 12 23.20 -22.45 -9.23
C ASN A 12 22.20 -21.47 -9.84
N VAL A 13 20.93 -21.56 -9.49
CA VAL A 13 19.89 -20.60 -9.93
C VAL A 13 20.16 -19.22 -9.34
N GLU A 14 20.48 -19.13 -8.05
CA GLU A 14 20.82 -17.84 -7.40
C GLU A 14 22.07 -17.19 -8.03
N LEU A 15 23.10 -17.96 -8.32
CA LEU A 15 24.30 -17.48 -9.01
C LEU A 15 24.00 -17.02 -10.44
N LEU A 16 23.15 -17.74 -11.17
CA LEU A 16 22.70 -17.35 -12.51
C LEU A 16 21.88 -16.06 -12.47
N MET A 17 20.96 -15.94 -11.54
CA MET A 17 20.14 -14.74 -11.35
C MET A 17 20.99 -13.54 -10.94
N ALA A 18 21.99 -13.73 -10.08
CA ALA A 18 22.93 -12.67 -9.71
C ALA A 18 23.76 -12.18 -10.92
N LYS A 19 24.20 -13.10 -11.80
CA LYS A 19 24.89 -12.75 -13.06
C LYS A 19 23.94 -12.04 -14.06
N LEU A 20 22.71 -12.50 -14.21
CA LEU A 20 21.73 -11.86 -15.08
C LEU A 20 21.39 -10.44 -14.59
N ARG A 21 21.25 -10.23 -13.28
CA ARG A 21 21.00 -8.90 -12.68
C ARG A 21 22.19 -7.94 -12.85
N SER A 22 23.38 -8.43 -13.15
CA SER A 22 24.52 -7.57 -13.51
C SER A 22 24.42 -6.95 -14.90
N VAL A 23 23.54 -7.49 -15.76
CA VAL A 23 23.28 -6.95 -17.10
C VAL A 23 22.26 -5.82 -16.97
N PRO A 24 22.58 -4.57 -17.41
CA PRO A 24 21.71 -3.41 -17.20
C PRO A 24 20.30 -3.57 -17.75
N ILE A 25 20.18 -4.17 -18.93
CA ILE A 25 18.89 -4.38 -19.60
C ILE A 25 18.00 -5.34 -18.81
N PHE A 26 18.55 -6.41 -18.23
CA PHE A 26 17.81 -7.37 -17.44
C PHE A 26 17.30 -6.75 -16.13
N TYR A 27 18.15 -5.94 -15.48
CA TYR A 27 17.77 -5.20 -14.29
C TYR A 27 16.63 -4.22 -14.56
N VAL A 28 16.69 -3.47 -15.67
CA VAL A 28 15.61 -2.55 -16.06
C VAL A 28 14.32 -3.32 -16.35
N THR A 29 14.40 -4.44 -17.08
CA THR A 29 13.21 -5.28 -17.40
C THR A 29 12.58 -5.84 -16.12
N GLU A 30 13.37 -6.36 -15.18
CA GLU A 30 12.87 -6.85 -13.89
C GLU A 30 12.16 -5.75 -13.11
N LYS A 31 12.70 -4.52 -13.09
CA LYS A 31 12.06 -3.37 -12.45
C LYS A 31 10.75 -2.98 -13.13
N VAL A 32 10.73 -2.96 -14.45
CA VAL A 32 9.49 -2.66 -15.21
C VAL A 32 8.42 -3.70 -14.94
N VAL A 33 8.76 -4.98 -14.97
CA VAL A 33 7.82 -6.07 -14.65
C VAL A 33 7.33 -5.97 -13.20
N SER A 34 8.21 -5.68 -12.25
CA SER A 34 7.84 -5.47 -10.85
C SER A 34 6.84 -4.31 -10.69
N ILE A 35 7.07 -3.19 -11.38
CA ILE A 35 6.15 -2.04 -11.36
C ILE A 35 4.79 -2.41 -11.96
N LEU A 36 4.78 -3.16 -13.05
CA LEU A 36 3.55 -3.56 -13.72
C LEU A 36 2.74 -4.59 -12.91
N THR A 37 3.41 -5.46 -12.16
CA THR A 37 2.76 -6.55 -11.40
C THR A 37 2.40 -6.15 -9.97
N SER A 38 3.33 -5.58 -9.21
CA SER A 38 3.14 -5.21 -7.81
C SER A 38 2.83 -3.72 -7.60
N GLY A 39 3.21 -2.88 -8.55
CA GLY A 39 3.13 -1.42 -8.41
C GLY A 39 4.23 -0.82 -7.53
N TYR A 40 5.09 -1.65 -6.89
CA TYR A 40 6.11 -1.20 -5.96
C TYR A 40 7.52 -1.29 -6.56
N ILE A 41 8.38 -0.36 -6.16
CA ILE A 41 9.80 -0.36 -6.50
C ILE A 41 10.61 -0.61 -5.24
N ALA A 42 11.33 -1.72 -5.22
CA ALA A 42 12.29 -2.02 -4.18
C ALA A 42 13.51 -1.09 -4.24
N THR A 43 13.98 -0.60 -3.09
CA THR A 43 15.15 0.29 -3.00
C THR A 43 16.47 -0.46 -3.20
N ASN A 44 16.48 -1.78 -3.01
CA ASN A 44 17.67 -2.62 -3.22
C ASN A 44 17.63 -3.30 -4.59
N LYS A 45 18.81 -3.62 -5.13
CA LYS A 45 18.97 -4.43 -6.35
C LYS A 45 18.38 -5.84 -6.18
N ILE A 46 18.45 -6.38 -4.97
CA ILE A 46 17.82 -7.65 -4.59
C ILE A 46 16.52 -7.32 -3.85
N PRO A 47 15.33 -7.56 -4.43
CA PRO A 47 14.04 -7.19 -3.84
C PRO A 47 13.85 -7.73 -2.42
N GLU A 48 14.24 -8.97 -2.16
CA GLU A 48 14.12 -9.65 -0.86
C GLU A 48 14.95 -8.99 0.27
N LYS A 49 16.00 -8.23 -0.09
CA LYS A 49 16.84 -7.46 0.84
C LYS A 49 16.47 -5.99 0.92
N SER A 50 15.43 -5.57 0.21
CA SER A 50 14.96 -4.20 0.26
C SER A 50 14.28 -3.92 1.59
N LYS A 51 14.73 -2.91 2.30
CA LYS A 51 14.12 -2.47 3.56
C LYS A 51 12.90 -1.59 3.33
N PHE A 52 12.87 -0.88 2.21
CA PHE A 52 11.80 0.04 1.82
C PHE A 52 11.39 -0.22 0.39
N GLU A 53 10.11 -0.09 0.14
CA GLU A 53 9.52 -0.15 -1.19
C GLU A 53 8.69 1.10 -1.44
N PHE A 54 8.92 1.76 -2.57
CA PHE A 54 8.14 2.92 -3.00
C PHE A 54 7.00 2.47 -3.88
N GLY A 55 5.81 2.97 -3.61
CA GLY A 55 4.63 2.65 -4.40
C GLY A 55 3.32 2.90 -3.65
N PRO A 56 2.22 2.46 -4.24
CA PRO A 56 2.12 1.92 -5.61
C PRO A 56 2.31 3.00 -6.68
N MET A 57 3.16 2.72 -7.68
CA MET A 57 3.58 3.70 -8.70
C MET A 57 2.43 4.19 -9.59
N ASN A 58 1.44 3.34 -9.81
CA ASN A 58 0.25 3.66 -10.59
C ASN A 58 -0.65 4.73 -9.92
N THR A 59 -0.37 5.09 -8.68
CA THR A 59 -1.12 6.10 -7.91
C THR A 59 -0.37 7.43 -7.78
N TYR A 60 0.87 7.52 -8.28
CA TYR A 60 1.70 8.71 -8.11
C TYR A 60 1.14 9.94 -8.83
N ILE A 61 0.49 9.72 -9.96
CA ILE A 61 -0.21 10.77 -10.71
C ILE A 61 -1.62 10.27 -10.99
N SER A 62 -2.59 10.99 -10.50
CA SER A 62 -4.01 10.74 -10.72
C SER A 62 -4.75 12.07 -10.87
N GLY A 63 -6.05 12.03 -11.10
CA GLY A 63 -6.83 13.25 -11.20
C GLY A 63 -8.31 13.02 -10.95
N ASN A 64 -8.92 14.02 -10.35
CA ASN A 64 -10.37 14.07 -10.17
C ASN A 64 -10.88 15.52 -10.24
N ALA A 65 -12.20 15.68 -10.29
CA ALA A 65 -12.85 16.98 -10.47
C ALA A 65 -12.57 17.97 -9.32
N ILE A 66 -12.26 17.47 -8.13
CA ILE A 66 -12.07 18.26 -6.90
C ILE A 66 -10.61 18.67 -6.74
N GLU A 67 -9.67 17.72 -6.87
CA GLU A 67 -8.25 17.94 -6.65
C GLU A 67 -7.53 18.46 -7.91
N GLY A 68 -8.14 18.26 -9.10
CA GLY A 68 -7.45 18.46 -10.36
C GLY A 68 -6.41 17.37 -10.61
N ALA A 69 -5.17 17.73 -10.88
CA ALA A 69 -4.05 16.80 -10.88
C ALA A 69 -3.65 16.51 -9.42
N ARG A 70 -3.56 15.23 -9.08
CA ARG A 70 -3.12 14.75 -7.78
C ARG A 70 -1.77 14.07 -7.91
N PHE A 71 -0.82 14.53 -7.13
CA PHE A 71 0.51 13.95 -7.00
C PHE A 71 0.60 13.24 -5.67
N ARG A 72 1.01 11.97 -5.68
CA ARG A 72 1.14 11.15 -4.49
C ARG A 72 2.52 10.51 -4.44
N VAL A 73 3.12 10.47 -3.26
CA VAL A 73 4.34 9.73 -2.98
C VAL A 73 4.09 8.88 -1.74
N GLY A 74 4.36 7.61 -1.83
CA GLY A 74 4.15 6.67 -0.74
C GLY A 74 5.13 5.52 -0.76
N GLY A 75 5.10 4.75 0.31
CA GLY A 75 5.94 3.57 0.43
C GLY A 75 5.60 2.74 1.65
N THR A 76 6.26 1.59 1.74
CA THR A 76 6.09 0.62 2.81
C THR A 76 7.44 0.07 3.25
N THR A 77 7.52 -0.38 4.49
CA THR A 77 8.66 -1.16 4.98
C THR A 77 8.41 -2.65 4.77
N THR A 78 9.48 -3.40 4.62
CA THR A 78 9.46 -4.84 4.39
C THR A 78 9.93 -5.60 5.64
N THR A 79 9.89 -6.95 5.57
CA THR A 79 10.45 -7.84 6.60
C THR A 79 11.98 -7.71 6.72
N ALA A 80 12.67 -7.19 5.69
CA ALA A 80 14.10 -6.88 5.74
C ALA A 80 14.42 -5.64 6.60
N PHE A 81 13.45 -4.73 6.80
CA PHE A 81 13.58 -3.61 7.72
C PHE A 81 13.37 -4.08 9.17
N SER A 82 12.25 -4.75 9.43
CA SER A 82 11.92 -5.33 10.73
C SER A 82 10.98 -6.52 10.54
N LYS A 83 11.18 -7.56 11.38
CA LYS A 83 10.33 -8.74 11.38
C LYS A 83 8.99 -8.52 12.11
N ARG A 84 8.88 -7.43 12.87
CA ARG A 84 7.73 -7.14 13.73
C ARG A 84 7.10 -5.79 13.49
N LEU A 85 7.86 -4.78 13.09
CA LEU A 85 7.38 -3.42 12.89
C LEU A 85 7.27 -3.11 11.41
N PHE A 86 6.07 -2.76 10.98
CA PHE A 86 5.77 -2.38 9.60
C PHE A 86 5.19 -0.97 9.57
N LEU A 87 5.72 -0.15 8.68
CA LEU A 87 5.31 1.22 8.47
C LEU A 87 4.87 1.37 7.02
N ASP A 88 3.70 1.94 6.82
CA ASP A 88 3.21 2.32 5.50
C ASP A 88 2.78 3.78 5.55
N GLY A 89 2.80 4.44 4.42
CA GLY A 89 2.23 5.77 4.36
C GLY A 89 2.39 6.42 3.01
N TYR A 90 1.65 7.50 2.83
CA TYR A 90 1.80 8.38 1.67
C TYR A 90 1.48 9.83 2.02
N LEU A 91 1.99 10.70 1.17
CA LEU A 91 1.63 12.10 1.06
C LEU A 91 1.07 12.36 -0.33
N ALA A 92 -0.03 13.10 -0.42
CA ALA A 92 -0.63 13.48 -1.69
C ALA A 92 -1.00 14.97 -1.70
N TYR A 93 -0.85 15.61 -2.85
CA TYR A 93 -1.16 17.01 -3.05
C TYR A 93 -2.01 17.20 -4.29
N GLY A 94 -3.14 17.90 -4.16
CA GLY A 94 -4.01 18.27 -5.27
C GLY A 94 -3.71 19.66 -5.78
N SER A 95 -3.64 19.80 -7.11
CA SER A 95 -3.31 21.10 -7.75
C SER A 95 -4.42 22.12 -7.64
N LYS A 96 -5.69 21.68 -7.62
CA LYS A 96 -6.87 22.54 -7.61
C LYS A 96 -7.31 22.92 -6.19
N ASP A 97 -7.41 21.94 -5.30
CA ASP A 97 -7.81 22.17 -3.90
C ASP A 97 -6.66 22.64 -3.01
N ARG A 98 -5.41 22.51 -3.48
CA ARG A 98 -4.17 22.93 -2.79
C ARG A 98 -4.05 22.38 -1.36
N LYS A 99 -4.60 21.20 -1.11
CA LYS A 99 -4.56 20.54 0.19
C LYS A 99 -3.60 19.37 0.18
N LEU A 100 -2.87 19.24 1.28
CA LEU A 100 -2.05 18.08 1.57
C LEU A 100 -2.93 17.00 2.20
N LYS A 101 -2.89 15.80 1.65
CA LYS A 101 -3.52 14.59 2.17
C LYS A 101 -2.44 13.62 2.57
N TYR A 102 -2.72 12.79 3.53
CA TYR A 102 -1.74 11.85 4.06
C TYR A 102 -2.44 10.62 4.65
N ASP A 103 -1.69 9.56 4.67
CA ASP A 103 -2.00 8.32 5.35
C ASP A 103 -0.73 7.81 6.03
N GLY A 104 -0.87 7.37 7.25
CA GLY A 104 0.21 6.77 8.01
C GLY A 104 -0.31 5.56 8.76
N ILE A 105 0.33 4.42 8.54
CA ILE A 105 0.00 3.15 9.15
C ILE A 105 1.21 2.64 9.90
N VAL A 106 1.00 2.27 11.15
CA VAL A 106 1.98 1.57 11.98
C VAL A 106 1.36 0.26 12.40
N GLU A 107 1.99 -0.85 12.04
CA GLU A 107 1.57 -2.19 12.44
C GLU A 107 2.69 -2.88 13.17
N TYR A 108 2.37 -3.40 14.36
CA TYR A 108 3.26 -4.22 15.16
C TYR A 108 2.75 -5.65 15.18
N SER A 109 3.59 -6.58 14.74
CA SER A 109 3.32 -8.02 14.80
C SER A 109 3.94 -8.61 16.06
N PHE A 110 3.14 -9.32 16.85
CA PHE A 110 3.61 -10.04 18.03
C PHE A 110 4.39 -11.31 17.68
N ILE A 111 4.33 -11.73 16.40
CA ILE A 111 5.01 -12.90 15.85
C ILE A 111 6.01 -12.44 14.79
N ASP A 112 7.21 -13.01 14.81
CA ASP A 112 8.24 -12.70 13.81
C ASP A 112 7.79 -13.16 12.41
N LYS A 113 7.81 -12.24 11.47
CA LYS A 113 7.52 -12.49 10.06
C LYS A 113 8.84 -12.77 9.31
N LYS A 114 8.82 -13.81 8.46
CA LYS A 114 10.02 -14.21 7.71
C LYS A 114 10.01 -13.66 6.30
N ASP A 115 8.98 -13.99 5.53
CA ASP A 115 8.94 -13.73 4.10
C ASP A 115 8.06 -12.52 3.77
N TYR A 116 6.88 -12.42 4.38
CA TYR A 116 5.95 -11.32 4.10
C TYR A 116 5.10 -10.95 5.32
N ARG A 117 4.58 -9.72 5.32
CA ARG A 117 3.86 -9.10 6.44
C ARG A 117 2.65 -9.88 6.95
N LYS A 118 1.85 -10.45 6.02
CA LYS A 118 0.63 -11.20 6.34
C LYS A 118 0.85 -12.72 6.44
N GLU A 119 2.10 -13.14 6.68
CA GLU A 119 2.44 -14.55 6.91
C GLU A 119 1.63 -15.12 8.09
N PHE A 120 1.05 -16.29 7.88
CA PHE A 120 0.27 -16.99 8.91
C PHE A 120 1.19 -17.58 10.01
N PRO A 121 0.75 -17.58 11.28
CA PRO A 121 -0.45 -16.96 11.82
C PRO A 121 -0.31 -15.44 11.99
N VAL A 122 -1.40 -14.71 11.84
CA VAL A 122 -1.40 -13.26 12.07
C VAL A 122 -1.73 -12.97 13.52
N HIS A 123 -0.89 -12.19 14.18
CA HIS A 123 -1.15 -11.61 15.48
C HIS A 123 -0.55 -10.21 15.52
N SER A 124 -1.37 -9.20 15.30
CA SER A 124 -0.89 -7.83 15.14
C SER A 124 -1.84 -6.80 15.75
N ILE A 125 -1.27 -5.66 16.05
CA ILE A 125 -1.97 -4.41 16.32
C ILE A 125 -1.57 -3.39 15.27
N ARG A 126 -2.57 -2.73 14.66
CA ARG A 126 -2.38 -1.75 13.59
C ARG A 126 -3.07 -0.46 13.97
N PHE A 127 -2.34 0.62 13.83
CA PHE A 127 -2.86 1.98 13.95
C PHE A 127 -2.76 2.67 12.58
N GLU A 128 -3.86 3.31 12.17
CA GLU A 128 -3.94 4.08 10.92
C GLU A 128 -4.46 5.48 11.22
N TYR A 129 -3.80 6.46 10.62
CA TYR A 129 -4.25 7.85 10.63
C TYR A 129 -4.30 8.37 9.20
N LEU A 130 -5.52 8.56 8.70
CA LEU A 130 -5.82 8.94 7.33
C LEU A 130 -6.48 10.32 7.27
N TYR A 131 -6.00 11.16 6.38
CA TYR A 131 -6.70 12.36 5.92
C TYR A 131 -6.68 12.41 4.41
N ASP A 132 -7.81 12.13 3.77
CA ASP A 132 -7.91 12.05 2.32
C ASP A 132 -9.32 12.38 1.82
N ILE A 133 -9.49 12.44 0.49
CA ILE A 133 -10.79 12.56 -0.16
C ILE A 133 -11.47 11.18 -0.20
N ASN A 134 -12.71 11.16 0.24
CA ASN A 134 -13.61 10.03 0.12
C ASN A 134 -14.64 10.32 -0.98
N GLN A 135 -14.60 9.58 -2.08
CA GLN A 135 -15.60 9.68 -3.14
C GLN A 135 -16.79 8.79 -2.77
N LEU A 136 -17.96 9.41 -2.64
CA LEU A 136 -19.21 8.70 -2.33
C LEU A 136 -19.50 7.70 -3.46
N GLY A 137 -19.65 6.42 -3.11
CA GLY A 137 -19.89 5.32 -4.06
C GLY A 137 -18.67 4.46 -4.40
N GLN A 138 -17.45 4.88 -4.05
CA GLN A 138 -16.24 4.04 -4.23
C GLN A 138 -15.96 3.07 -3.08
N GLN A 139 -16.67 3.21 -1.97
CA GLN A 139 -16.50 2.32 -0.80
C GLN A 139 -16.83 0.85 -1.08
N TYR A 140 -17.55 0.56 -2.16
CA TYR A 140 -17.95 -0.81 -2.54
C TYR A 140 -17.03 -1.47 -3.57
N MET A 141 -16.06 -0.74 -4.10
CA MET A 141 -15.09 -1.31 -5.02
C MET A 141 -13.74 -1.41 -4.32
N TYR A 142 -13.24 -2.62 -4.20
CA TYR A 142 -11.88 -2.95 -3.73
C TYR A 142 -10.78 -2.41 -4.67
N THR A 143 -11.04 -1.34 -5.38
CA THR A 143 -10.12 -0.68 -6.30
C THR A 143 -9.39 0.43 -5.58
N ASN A 144 -8.09 0.45 -5.76
CA ASN A 144 -7.22 1.51 -5.28
C ASN A 144 -7.75 2.86 -5.81
N LYS A 145 -8.10 3.79 -4.91
CA LYS A 145 -8.72 5.10 -5.23
C LYS A 145 -7.91 5.93 -6.24
N ASP A 146 -6.63 5.69 -6.29
CA ASP A 146 -5.66 6.45 -7.08
C ASP A 146 -5.19 5.69 -8.33
N ASN A 147 -5.99 4.80 -8.87
CA ASN A 147 -5.64 4.12 -10.10
C ASN A 147 -5.65 5.10 -11.28
N MET A 148 -4.55 5.18 -12.03
CA MET A 148 -4.40 6.04 -13.20
C MET A 148 -5.50 5.81 -14.26
N PHE A 149 -5.99 4.57 -14.41
CA PHE A 149 -7.09 4.25 -15.31
C PHE A 149 -8.44 4.82 -14.86
N LEU A 150 -8.64 5.04 -13.55
CA LEU A 150 -9.84 5.71 -13.04
C LEU A 150 -9.79 7.22 -13.29
N ALA A 151 -8.61 7.81 -13.34
CA ALA A 151 -8.42 9.22 -13.68
C ALA A 151 -8.81 9.52 -15.14
N LEU A 152 -8.67 8.55 -16.03
CA LEU A 152 -9.07 8.66 -17.44
C LEU A 152 -10.59 8.48 -17.63
N LYS A 153 -11.31 7.96 -16.64
CA LYS A 153 -12.76 7.84 -16.68
C LYS A 153 -13.38 9.24 -16.53
N ARG A 154 -13.95 9.75 -17.60
CA ARG A 154 -14.53 11.09 -17.76
C ARG A 154 -15.80 11.36 -16.93
N GLN A 155 -16.07 10.57 -15.91
CA GLN A 155 -17.24 10.74 -15.07
C GLN A 155 -16.94 11.78 -13.99
N LYS A 156 -17.55 12.96 -14.13
CA LYS A 156 -17.51 14.06 -13.15
C LYS A 156 -18.29 13.65 -11.89
N ASP A 157 -17.71 12.82 -11.07
CA ASP A 157 -18.28 12.53 -9.76
C ASP A 157 -17.84 13.64 -8.80
N THR A 158 -18.73 14.62 -8.60
CA THR A 158 -18.50 15.77 -7.71
C THR A 158 -18.89 15.45 -6.25
N ARG A 159 -19.39 14.24 -5.99
CA ARG A 159 -19.83 13.81 -4.66
C ARG A 159 -18.64 13.23 -3.90
N ALA A 160 -17.91 14.10 -3.23
CA ALA A 160 -16.82 13.68 -2.37
C ALA A 160 -16.72 14.54 -1.11
N THR A 161 -16.19 13.95 -0.07
CA THR A 161 -15.95 14.58 1.23
C THR A 161 -14.48 14.43 1.59
N TYR A 162 -13.95 15.32 2.45
CA TYR A 162 -12.69 15.07 3.13
C TYR A 162 -12.95 14.17 4.32
N LEU A 163 -12.24 13.07 4.38
CA LEU A 163 -12.34 12.09 5.46
C LEU A 163 -11.09 12.17 6.33
N ARG A 164 -11.30 12.33 7.64
CA ARG A 164 -10.29 12.06 8.66
C ARG A 164 -10.68 10.79 9.38
N ASN A 165 -9.84 9.79 9.33
CA ASN A 165 -10.04 8.50 9.98
C ASN A 165 -8.88 8.17 10.90
N MET A 166 -9.19 7.78 12.13
CA MET A 166 -8.25 7.19 13.07
C MET A 166 -8.78 5.79 13.39
N GLU A 167 -7.98 4.80 13.13
CA GLU A 167 -8.38 3.41 13.31
C GLU A 167 -7.31 2.63 14.08
N LEU A 168 -7.74 1.92 15.10
CA LEU A 168 -6.91 0.97 15.83
C LEU A 168 -7.52 -0.41 15.66
N THR A 169 -6.78 -1.29 15.03
CA THR A 169 -7.19 -2.67 14.73
C THR A 169 -6.31 -3.64 15.49
N TYR A 170 -6.91 -4.52 16.26
CA TYR A 170 -6.25 -5.69 16.82
C TYR A 170 -6.76 -6.93 16.11
N TYR A 171 -5.86 -7.84 15.70
CA TYR A 171 -6.22 -9.07 15.01
C TYR A 171 -5.34 -10.23 15.45
N ARG A 172 -5.95 -11.39 15.66
CA ARG A 172 -5.26 -12.62 16.05
C ARG A 172 -5.85 -13.84 15.36
N GLU A 173 -4.99 -14.62 14.75
CA GLU A 173 -5.26 -15.94 14.20
C GLU A 173 -4.59 -17.02 15.04
N HIS A 174 -5.25 -18.17 15.14
CA HIS A 174 -4.74 -19.34 15.84
C HIS A 174 -4.55 -20.51 14.86
N TYR A 175 -3.62 -21.41 15.16
CA TYR A 175 -3.34 -22.61 14.34
C TYR A 175 -4.53 -23.57 14.23
N ASN A 176 -5.51 -23.50 15.13
CA ASN A 176 -6.74 -24.31 15.11
C ASN A 176 -7.83 -23.74 14.18
N GLY A 177 -7.54 -22.67 13.40
CA GLY A 177 -8.47 -22.04 12.48
C GLY A 177 -9.37 -20.97 13.10
N TRP A 178 -9.27 -20.69 14.40
CA TRP A 178 -9.98 -19.58 15.02
C TRP A 178 -9.27 -18.26 14.78
N ALA A 179 -10.04 -17.23 14.41
CA ALA A 179 -9.56 -15.88 14.30
C ALA A 179 -10.53 -14.90 14.96
N TYR A 180 -10.00 -13.88 15.62
CA TYR A 180 -10.78 -12.81 16.20
C TYR A 180 -10.04 -11.48 16.11
N GLY A 181 -10.79 -10.40 16.16
CA GLY A 181 -10.24 -9.07 16.13
C GLY A 181 -11.21 -8.04 16.69
N ALA A 182 -10.67 -6.89 16.99
CA ALA A 182 -11.41 -5.71 17.42
C ALA A 182 -10.94 -4.50 16.63
N VAL A 183 -11.87 -3.64 16.27
CA VAL A 183 -11.59 -2.39 15.53
C VAL A 183 -12.22 -1.24 16.30
N LEU A 184 -11.40 -0.26 16.65
CA LEU A 184 -11.84 1.02 17.19
C LEU A 184 -11.61 2.07 16.12
N ARG A 185 -12.68 2.74 15.71
CA ARG A 185 -12.63 3.75 14.63
C ARG A 185 -13.24 5.05 15.08
N ASN A 186 -12.53 6.13 14.80
CA ASN A 186 -13.05 7.50 14.91
C ASN A 186 -12.87 8.18 13.56
N PHE A 187 -13.98 8.54 12.93
CA PHE A 187 -13.95 9.22 11.64
C PHE A 187 -14.75 10.52 11.68
N LYS A 188 -14.30 11.49 10.89
CA LYS A 188 -14.98 12.76 10.66
C LYS A 188 -14.95 13.08 9.18
N GLU A 189 -16.09 13.51 8.66
CA GLU A 189 -16.23 13.94 7.27
C GLU A 189 -16.45 15.45 7.21
N TYR A 190 -15.82 16.06 6.23
CA TYR A 190 -15.89 17.50 5.97
C TYR A 190 -16.35 17.72 4.53
N SER A 191 -17.18 18.75 4.32
CA SER A 191 -17.62 19.14 2.99
C SER A 191 -16.43 19.60 2.13
N THR A 192 -16.44 19.23 0.85
CA THR A 192 -15.49 19.75 -0.16
C THR A 192 -15.93 21.06 -0.78
N GLY A 193 -17.10 21.59 -0.40
CA GLY A 193 -17.76 22.73 -1.04
C GLY A 193 -18.64 22.36 -2.25
N TYR A 194 -18.50 21.14 -2.75
CA TYR A 194 -19.35 20.59 -3.83
C TYR A 194 -20.47 19.69 -3.30
N ALA A 195 -20.40 19.27 -2.04
CA ALA A 195 -21.47 18.55 -1.34
C ALA A 195 -21.95 19.44 -0.19
N ALA A 196 -23.19 19.91 -0.25
CA ALA A 196 -23.84 20.58 0.87
C ALA A 196 -24.44 19.51 1.79
N PHE A 197 -24.16 19.59 3.07
CA PHE A 197 -24.88 18.81 4.08
C PHE A 197 -26.02 19.69 4.61
N ASP A 198 -27.26 19.40 4.22
CA ASP A 198 -28.43 19.99 4.88
C ASP A 198 -28.57 19.31 6.26
N ARG A 199 -28.57 20.13 7.31
CA ARG A 199 -29.01 19.69 8.62
C ARG A 199 -30.51 19.37 8.51
N ILE A 200 -30.84 18.10 8.52
CA ILE A 200 -32.19 17.67 8.80
C ILE A 200 -32.40 17.95 10.29
N GLY A 201 -33.21 18.98 10.56
CA GLY A 201 -33.62 19.38 11.89
C GLY A 201 -34.57 18.35 12.54
#